data_7f7ea254efd82517a0673af2e68e9e9a
#
_entry.id   7f7ea254efd82517a0673af2e68e9e9a
#
_cell.length_a   1.000
_cell.length_b   1.000
_cell.length_c   1.000
_cell.angle_alpha   90.00
_cell.angle_beta   90.00
_cell.angle_gamma   90.00
#
_symmetry.space_group_name_H-M   'P 1'
#
loop_
_entity.id
_entity.type
_entity.pdbx_description
1 polymer ?
#
loop_
_entity_poly.entity_id
_entity_poly.type
_entity_poly.pdbx_seq_one_letter_code
_entity_poly.pdbx_strand_id
1 'polypeptide(L)'
;MTRVLITGASGGIGAATALALRERGAAVLGLDLEASGDDVIACDVRDQGSVDAAVAKAVERLGGLDVLINCAGIGLPQSAAERPGEDALAVLDVNLVGPWRVSASALPALRDSRGRVVNVASGLAHLSIPLGTAYCMSKRGLTSYSDALRLELDGAVEVTTVYPGYIRTPIHDAASEKGIALDGMVPAESLRSAAASLVRAALERPRRDLATTRRGGLGYLLLRLAPRRLVDWLVRSRMRRAASRGELDGAEMAAELRTSLLAPGRARSAS
;
A
#
# COMPACT_ATOMS: atom_id res chain seq x y z
N MET A 1 -10.05 -26.33 0.26
CA MET A 1 -8.73 -25.63 0.19
C MET A 1 -9.01 -24.20 -0.26
N THR A 2 -8.52 -23.20 0.44
CA THR A 2 -8.79 -21.77 0.11
C THR A 2 -7.99 -21.37 -1.14
N ARG A 3 -8.67 -20.77 -2.12
CA ARG A 3 -8.11 -20.32 -3.40
C ARG A 3 -7.80 -18.83 -3.33
N VAL A 4 -6.53 -18.47 -3.50
CA VAL A 4 -6.04 -17.10 -3.29
C VAL A 4 -5.35 -16.57 -4.52
N LEU A 5 -5.72 -15.38 -4.95
CA LEU A 5 -5.01 -14.58 -5.95
C LEU A 5 -4.34 -13.39 -5.26
N ILE A 6 -3.07 -13.17 -5.53
CA ILE A 6 -2.30 -12.05 -4.94
C ILE A 6 -1.55 -11.28 -6.02
N THR A 7 -1.69 -9.96 -6.06
CA THR A 7 -0.90 -9.10 -6.94
C THR A 7 0.41 -8.67 -6.29
N GLY A 8 1.46 -8.42 -7.08
CA GLY A 8 2.80 -8.11 -6.56
C GLY A 8 3.46 -9.34 -5.93
N ALA A 9 3.24 -10.51 -6.51
CA ALA A 9 3.60 -11.79 -5.91
C ALA A 9 5.08 -12.15 -6.01
N SER A 10 5.85 -11.49 -6.87
CA SER A 10 7.26 -11.80 -7.12
C SER A 10 8.21 -11.16 -6.12
N GLY A 11 7.75 -10.22 -5.30
CA GLY A 11 8.63 -9.49 -4.38
C GLY A 11 8.01 -9.08 -3.07
N GLY A 12 8.87 -8.67 -2.13
CA GLY A 12 8.49 -8.02 -0.88
C GLY A 12 7.42 -8.75 -0.07
N ILE A 13 6.38 -8.00 0.31
CA ILE A 13 5.28 -8.50 1.14
C ILE A 13 4.46 -9.55 0.38
N GLY A 14 4.27 -9.37 -0.94
CA GLY A 14 3.48 -10.28 -1.76
C GLY A 14 4.07 -11.69 -1.80
N ALA A 15 5.36 -11.81 -2.12
CA ALA A 15 6.06 -13.11 -2.16
C ALA A 15 6.06 -13.80 -0.79
N ALA A 16 6.37 -13.06 0.28
CA ALA A 16 6.36 -13.60 1.63
C ALA A 16 4.95 -14.06 2.06
N THR A 17 3.92 -13.33 1.64
CA THR A 17 2.52 -13.69 1.93
C THR A 17 2.10 -14.93 1.14
N ALA A 18 2.44 -15.01 -0.15
CA ALA A 18 2.14 -16.16 -0.99
C ALA A 18 2.75 -17.46 -0.42
N LEU A 19 4.03 -17.38 -0.01
CA LEU A 19 4.70 -18.51 0.65
C LEU A 19 3.96 -18.93 1.93
N ALA A 20 3.70 -17.98 2.82
CA ALA A 20 3.05 -18.27 4.10
C ALA A 20 1.61 -18.79 3.96
N LEU A 21 0.89 -18.40 2.90
CA LEU A 21 -0.43 -18.95 2.57
C LEU A 21 -0.34 -20.39 2.08
N ARG A 22 0.64 -20.72 1.24
CA ARG A 22 0.89 -22.11 0.79
C ARG A 22 1.25 -23.01 1.96
N GLU A 23 2.08 -22.55 2.89
CA GLU A 23 2.41 -23.28 4.13
C GLU A 23 1.17 -23.57 5.00
N ARG A 24 0.10 -22.80 4.85
CA ARG A 24 -1.20 -23.00 5.50
C ARG A 24 -2.18 -23.83 4.66
N GLY A 25 -1.72 -24.41 3.55
CA GLY A 25 -2.51 -25.27 2.68
C GLY A 25 -3.47 -24.52 1.73
N ALA A 26 -3.26 -23.24 1.48
CA ALA A 26 -4.00 -22.50 0.46
C ALA A 26 -3.45 -22.79 -0.94
N ALA A 27 -4.33 -22.84 -1.95
CA ALA A 27 -3.94 -22.76 -3.36
C ALA A 27 -3.71 -21.29 -3.72
N VAL A 28 -2.48 -20.94 -4.12
CA VAL A 28 -2.10 -19.53 -4.35
C VAL A 28 -1.54 -19.36 -5.75
N LEU A 29 -2.13 -18.44 -6.52
CA LEU A 29 -1.54 -17.90 -7.74
C LEU A 29 -1.20 -16.42 -7.53
N GLY A 30 -0.09 -16.03 -8.12
CA GLY A 30 0.39 -14.65 -8.13
C GLY A 30 0.09 -13.95 -9.45
N LEU A 31 -0.06 -12.62 -9.39
CA LEU A 31 0.02 -11.72 -10.53
C LEU A 31 1.20 -10.78 -10.32
N ASP A 32 2.04 -10.61 -11.34
CA ASP A 32 3.12 -9.63 -11.34
C ASP A 32 3.43 -9.18 -12.79
N LEU A 33 4.23 -8.12 -12.97
CA LEU A 33 4.61 -7.64 -14.30
C LEU A 33 5.27 -8.74 -15.13
N GLU A 34 6.08 -9.58 -14.51
CA GLU A 34 6.74 -10.71 -15.16
C GLU A 34 6.26 -12.02 -14.55
N ALA A 35 6.01 -13.00 -15.40
CA ALA A 35 5.72 -14.36 -14.96
C ALA A 35 6.98 -14.97 -14.31
N SER A 36 6.81 -15.58 -13.15
CA SER A 36 7.90 -16.21 -12.40
C SER A 36 7.48 -17.62 -11.98
N GLY A 37 8.01 -18.60 -12.68
CA GLY A 37 7.58 -19.99 -12.50
C GLY A 37 6.11 -20.23 -12.89
N ASP A 38 5.57 -21.39 -12.50
CA ASP A 38 4.19 -21.77 -12.83
C ASP A 38 3.15 -21.05 -11.95
N ASP A 39 3.55 -20.52 -10.82
CA ASP A 39 2.63 -19.96 -9.82
C ASP A 39 2.38 -18.45 -9.97
N VAL A 40 3.05 -17.78 -10.92
CA VAL A 40 2.87 -16.36 -11.19
C VAL A 40 2.49 -16.14 -12.65
N ILE A 41 1.40 -15.42 -12.87
CA ILE A 41 0.88 -15.05 -14.17
C ILE A 41 1.32 -13.59 -14.44
N ALA A 42 1.86 -13.33 -15.65
CA ALA A 42 2.19 -11.98 -16.07
C ALA A 42 0.93 -11.10 -16.13
N CYS A 43 0.99 -9.93 -15.49
CA CYS A 43 -0.12 -9.00 -15.41
C CYS A 43 0.37 -7.58 -15.12
N ASP A 44 0.12 -6.65 -16.01
CA ASP A 44 0.23 -5.21 -15.71
C ASP A 44 -1.11 -4.72 -15.14
N VAL A 45 -1.15 -4.38 -13.86
CA VAL A 45 -2.35 -3.87 -13.19
C VAL A 45 -2.81 -2.49 -13.72
N ARG A 46 -1.99 -1.84 -14.53
CA ARG A 46 -2.34 -0.57 -15.20
C ARG A 46 -3.15 -0.78 -16.48
N ASP A 47 -3.13 -1.97 -17.04
CA ASP A 47 -3.83 -2.34 -18.28
C ASP A 47 -5.03 -3.23 -17.99
N GLN A 48 -6.23 -2.78 -18.35
CA GLN A 48 -7.47 -3.53 -18.08
C GLN A 48 -7.51 -4.86 -18.83
N GLY A 49 -7.03 -4.91 -20.07
CA GLY A 49 -7.03 -6.15 -20.86
C GLY A 49 -6.09 -7.20 -20.27
N SER A 50 -4.90 -6.77 -19.81
CA SER A 50 -3.95 -7.61 -19.09
C SER A 50 -4.56 -8.16 -17.79
N VAL A 51 -5.26 -7.31 -17.04
CA VAL A 51 -5.93 -7.69 -15.78
C VAL A 51 -7.03 -8.71 -16.06
N ASP A 52 -7.91 -8.45 -17.02
CA ASP A 52 -9.04 -9.36 -17.33
C ASP A 52 -8.56 -10.75 -17.76
N ALA A 53 -7.55 -10.79 -18.63
CA ALA A 53 -6.96 -12.05 -19.09
C ALA A 53 -6.28 -12.82 -17.95
N ALA A 54 -5.50 -12.12 -17.11
CA ALA A 54 -4.75 -12.75 -16.02
C ALA A 54 -5.69 -13.25 -14.91
N VAL A 55 -6.72 -12.48 -14.55
CA VAL A 55 -7.72 -12.88 -13.54
C VAL A 55 -8.54 -14.07 -14.04
N ALA A 56 -9.02 -14.07 -15.28
CA ALA A 56 -9.75 -15.19 -15.86
C ALA A 56 -8.91 -16.47 -15.83
N LYS A 57 -7.64 -16.42 -16.28
CA LYS A 57 -6.71 -17.53 -16.24
C LYS A 57 -6.45 -18.02 -14.81
N ALA A 58 -6.34 -17.12 -13.83
CA ALA A 58 -6.13 -17.50 -12.44
C ALA A 58 -7.36 -18.20 -11.86
N VAL A 59 -8.56 -17.69 -12.12
CA VAL A 59 -9.84 -18.29 -11.68
C VAL A 59 -10.02 -19.68 -12.28
N GLU A 60 -9.74 -19.86 -13.58
CA GLU A 60 -9.77 -21.16 -14.26
C GLU A 60 -8.80 -22.17 -13.60
N ARG A 61 -7.54 -21.78 -13.42
CA ARG A 61 -6.51 -22.66 -12.84
C ARG A 61 -6.78 -23.03 -11.39
N LEU A 62 -7.36 -22.13 -10.61
CA LEU A 62 -7.74 -22.37 -9.20
C LEU A 62 -9.08 -23.12 -9.07
N GLY A 63 -9.89 -23.18 -10.12
CA GLY A 63 -11.24 -23.69 -10.07
C GLY A 63 -12.20 -22.79 -9.29
N GLY A 64 -11.97 -21.48 -9.32
CA GLY A 64 -12.70 -20.43 -8.62
C GLY A 64 -11.80 -19.54 -7.75
N LEU A 65 -12.37 -18.61 -6.98
CA LEU A 65 -11.58 -17.66 -6.19
C LEU A 65 -12.27 -17.36 -4.86
N ASP A 66 -11.56 -17.53 -3.75
CA ASP A 66 -12.07 -17.24 -2.40
C ASP A 66 -11.49 -15.96 -1.83
N VAL A 67 -10.25 -15.62 -2.19
CA VAL A 67 -9.55 -14.44 -1.65
C VAL A 67 -8.77 -13.74 -2.76
N LEU A 68 -8.98 -12.43 -2.90
CA LEU A 68 -8.11 -11.54 -3.65
C LEU A 68 -7.29 -10.69 -2.68
N ILE A 69 -5.97 -10.64 -2.87
CA ILE A 69 -5.07 -9.75 -2.13
C ILE A 69 -4.44 -8.75 -3.12
N ASN A 70 -4.85 -7.50 -3.06
CA ASN A 70 -4.24 -6.41 -3.80
C ASN A 70 -3.00 -5.92 -3.05
N CYS A 71 -1.82 -6.45 -3.42
CA CYS A 71 -0.55 -6.16 -2.77
C CYS A 71 0.47 -5.47 -3.71
N ALA A 72 0.23 -5.47 -5.02
CA ALA A 72 1.06 -4.71 -5.96
C ALA A 72 1.14 -3.23 -5.56
N GLY A 73 2.33 -2.66 -5.68
CA GLY A 73 2.53 -1.27 -5.37
C GLY A 73 3.95 -0.79 -5.64
N ILE A 74 4.08 0.47 -5.97
CA ILE A 74 5.34 1.17 -6.19
C ILE A 74 5.41 2.42 -5.31
N GLY A 75 6.64 2.84 -4.99
CA GLY A 75 6.92 4.03 -4.19
C GLY A 75 7.96 4.88 -4.87
N LEU A 76 7.52 5.92 -5.57
CA LEU A 76 8.40 6.89 -6.22
C LEU A 76 8.26 8.24 -5.50
N PRO A 77 9.36 8.97 -5.23
CA PRO A 77 9.28 10.26 -4.56
C PRO A 77 8.80 11.36 -5.51
N GLN A 78 7.90 12.22 -5.03
CA GLN A 78 7.44 13.41 -5.77
C GLN A 78 7.22 14.56 -4.82
N SER A 79 7.59 15.77 -5.26
CA SER A 79 7.27 17.02 -4.58
C SER A 79 5.80 17.40 -4.84
N ALA A 80 5.10 17.83 -3.79
CA ALA A 80 3.76 18.38 -3.93
C ALA A 80 3.76 19.81 -4.53
N ALA A 81 4.91 20.48 -4.55
CA ALA A 81 5.07 21.81 -5.11
C ALA A 81 5.38 21.81 -6.61
N GLU A 82 5.71 20.64 -7.18
CA GLU A 82 6.00 20.47 -8.60
C GLU A 82 4.80 19.94 -9.38
N ARG A 83 4.85 20.05 -10.70
CA ARG A 83 3.83 19.45 -11.57
C ARG A 83 3.88 17.93 -11.47
N PRO A 84 2.72 17.24 -11.42
CA PRO A 84 2.72 15.79 -11.42
C PRO A 84 3.25 15.27 -12.76
N GLY A 85 4.35 14.53 -12.70
CA GLY A 85 4.96 13.84 -13.85
C GLY A 85 4.51 12.39 -13.95
N GLU A 86 5.14 11.65 -14.87
CA GLU A 86 4.84 10.24 -15.14
C GLU A 86 4.97 9.37 -13.88
N ASP A 87 5.99 9.61 -13.04
CA ASP A 87 6.19 8.90 -11.78
C ASP A 87 4.97 9.03 -10.83
N ALA A 88 4.40 10.24 -10.72
CA ALA A 88 3.24 10.48 -9.87
C ALA A 88 2.00 9.75 -10.40
N LEU A 89 1.78 9.79 -11.70
CA LEU A 89 0.67 9.12 -12.37
C LEU A 89 0.82 7.60 -12.28
N ALA A 90 2.02 7.07 -12.48
CA ALA A 90 2.31 5.64 -12.33
C ALA A 90 2.02 5.15 -10.91
N VAL A 91 2.41 5.91 -9.87
CA VAL A 91 2.10 5.55 -8.48
C VAL A 91 0.59 5.51 -8.23
N LEU A 92 -0.17 6.47 -8.75
CA LEU A 92 -1.63 6.48 -8.60
C LEU A 92 -2.27 5.32 -9.38
N ASP A 93 -1.80 5.06 -10.57
CA ASP A 93 -2.35 4.01 -11.43
C ASP A 93 -2.10 2.61 -10.83
N VAL A 94 -0.86 2.31 -10.43
CA VAL A 94 -0.53 1.01 -9.81
C VAL A 94 -1.20 0.84 -8.45
N ASN A 95 -1.08 1.83 -7.55
CA ASN A 95 -1.44 1.65 -6.14
C ASN A 95 -2.92 1.87 -5.83
N LEU A 96 -3.67 2.53 -6.71
CA LEU A 96 -5.06 2.91 -6.48
C LEU A 96 -5.98 2.36 -7.57
N VAL A 97 -5.72 2.69 -8.83
CA VAL A 97 -6.59 2.27 -9.94
C VAL A 97 -6.39 0.77 -10.24
N GLY A 98 -5.16 0.25 -10.14
CA GLY A 98 -4.84 -1.15 -10.30
C GLY A 98 -5.64 -2.08 -9.38
N PRO A 99 -5.65 -1.87 -8.05
CA PRO A 99 -6.53 -2.60 -7.13
C PRO A 99 -8.01 -2.54 -7.50
N TRP A 100 -8.49 -1.43 -8.02
CA TRP A 100 -9.85 -1.30 -8.48
C TRP A 100 -10.12 -2.17 -9.72
N ARG A 101 -9.26 -2.10 -10.74
CA ARG A 101 -9.37 -2.95 -11.94
C ARG A 101 -9.37 -4.44 -11.57
N VAL A 102 -8.38 -4.87 -10.79
CA VAL A 102 -8.24 -6.27 -10.38
C VAL A 102 -9.44 -6.74 -9.57
N SER A 103 -9.92 -5.90 -8.64
CA SER A 103 -11.11 -6.24 -7.85
C SER A 103 -12.35 -6.36 -8.73
N ALA A 104 -12.57 -5.41 -9.66
CA ALA A 104 -13.72 -5.44 -10.56
C ALA A 104 -13.75 -6.73 -11.41
N SER A 105 -12.60 -7.14 -11.97
CA SER A 105 -12.48 -8.37 -12.76
C SER A 105 -12.66 -9.63 -11.92
N ALA A 106 -12.26 -9.60 -10.63
CA ALA A 106 -12.36 -10.75 -9.73
C ALA A 106 -13.74 -10.89 -9.04
N LEU A 107 -14.53 -9.82 -8.98
CA LEU A 107 -15.81 -9.79 -8.25
C LEU A 107 -16.80 -10.90 -8.63
N PRO A 108 -16.99 -11.29 -9.90
CA PRO A 108 -17.89 -12.40 -10.22
C PRO A 108 -17.52 -13.68 -9.47
N ALA A 109 -16.28 -14.13 -9.56
CA ALA A 109 -15.81 -15.33 -8.89
C ALA A 109 -15.83 -15.23 -7.35
N LEU A 110 -15.54 -14.03 -6.81
CA LEU A 110 -15.62 -13.76 -5.38
C LEU A 110 -17.06 -13.78 -4.85
N ARG A 111 -18.03 -13.31 -5.63
CA ARG A 111 -19.46 -13.38 -5.26
C ARG A 111 -19.94 -14.83 -5.23
N ASP A 112 -19.55 -15.64 -6.22
CA ASP A 112 -19.92 -17.06 -6.28
C ASP A 112 -19.43 -17.84 -5.04
N SER A 113 -18.26 -17.49 -4.54
CA SER A 113 -17.66 -18.12 -3.36
C SER A 113 -18.03 -17.47 -2.03
N ARG A 114 -18.71 -16.32 -2.03
CA ARG A 114 -18.84 -15.41 -0.88
C ARG A 114 -17.47 -15.08 -0.28
N GLY A 115 -16.53 -14.81 -1.14
CA GLY A 115 -15.14 -14.62 -0.82
C GLY A 115 -14.82 -13.25 -0.21
N ARG A 116 -13.57 -12.82 -0.34
CA ARG A 116 -13.11 -11.54 0.21
C ARG A 116 -12.06 -10.85 -0.62
N VAL A 117 -12.01 -9.52 -0.49
CA VAL A 117 -10.94 -8.65 -0.99
C VAL A 117 -10.10 -8.15 0.18
N VAL A 118 -8.79 -8.26 0.07
CA VAL A 118 -7.81 -7.71 1.02
C VAL A 118 -6.99 -6.64 0.29
N ASN A 119 -7.15 -5.38 0.66
CA ASN A 119 -6.43 -4.26 0.08
C ASN A 119 -5.24 -3.86 0.97
N VAL A 120 -4.02 -3.89 0.42
CA VAL A 120 -2.81 -3.51 1.14
C VAL A 120 -2.57 -2.00 1.00
N ALA A 121 -3.02 -1.25 2.00
CA ALA A 121 -2.79 0.18 2.13
C ALA A 121 -1.40 0.47 2.72
N SER A 122 -1.30 1.34 3.70
CA SER A 122 -0.08 1.69 4.43
C SER A 122 -0.44 2.53 5.67
N GLY A 123 0.42 2.58 6.67
CA GLY A 123 0.36 3.59 7.72
C GLY A 123 0.35 5.02 7.19
N LEU A 124 0.95 5.26 6.02
CA LEU A 124 0.92 6.55 5.32
C LEU A 124 -0.45 6.93 4.72
N ALA A 125 -1.45 6.06 4.77
CA ALA A 125 -2.83 6.44 4.49
C ALA A 125 -3.41 7.38 5.56
N HIS A 126 -2.86 7.38 6.77
CA HIS A 126 -3.34 8.19 7.89
C HIS A 126 -2.60 9.52 8.07
N LEU A 127 -1.44 9.68 7.46
CA LEU A 127 -0.66 10.92 7.49
C LEU A 127 -0.03 11.18 6.11
N SER A 128 0.23 12.45 5.81
CA SER A 128 0.94 12.83 4.58
C SER A 128 2.36 13.24 4.93
N ILE A 129 3.31 12.79 4.13
CA ILE A 129 4.71 13.19 4.27
C ILE A 129 5.14 13.99 3.03
N PRO A 130 6.00 15.00 3.20
CA PRO A 130 6.65 15.65 2.07
C PRO A 130 7.41 14.63 1.21
N LEU A 131 7.50 14.88 -0.08
CA LEU A 131 8.15 14.04 -1.08
C LEU A 131 7.53 12.65 -1.29
N GLY A 132 6.48 12.30 -0.57
CA GLY A 132 5.69 11.07 -0.73
C GLY A 132 4.26 11.33 -1.20
N THR A 133 4.02 12.39 -1.94
CA THR A 133 2.68 12.92 -2.25
C THR A 133 1.80 11.90 -2.92
N ALA A 134 2.19 11.40 -4.08
CA ALA A 134 1.37 10.45 -4.85
C ALA A 134 1.19 9.12 -4.09
N TYR A 135 2.22 8.66 -3.37
CA TYR A 135 2.10 7.46 -2.53
C TYR A 135 1.07 7.64 -1.40
N CYS A 136 1.15 8.73 -0.63
CA CYS A 136 0.19 9.01 0.43
C CYS A 136 -1.24 9.17 -0.13
N MET A 137 -1.39 9.87 -1.26
CA MET A 137 -2.67 10.01 -1.96
C MET A 137 -3.21 8.66 -2.39
N SER A 138 -2.40 7.81 -3.04
CA SER A 138 -2.82 6.50 -3.51
C SER A 138 -3.29 5.60 -2.36
N LYS A 139 -2.54 5.54 -1.26
CA LYS A 139 -2.88 4.67 -0.12
C LYS A 139 -4.09 5.18 0.68
N ARG A 140 -4.29 6.50 0.76
CA ARG A 140 -5.51 7.10 1.32
C ARG A 140 -6.71 6.89 0.39
N GLY A 141 -6.52 7.05 -0.92
CA GLY A 141 -7.53 6.76 -1.94
C GLY A 141 -7.95 5.29 -1.91
N LEU A 142 -7.00 4.36 -1.77
CA LEU A 142 -7.29 2.93 -1.64
C LEU A 142 -8.12 2.61 -0.39
N THR A 143 -7.91 3.34 0.72
CA THR A 143 -8.75 3.21 1.91
C THR A 143 -10.18 3.66 1.61
N SER A 144 -10.36 4.82 0.96
CA SER A 144 -11.66 5.33 0.54
C SER A 144 -12.36 4.38 -0.45
N TYR A 145 -11.64 3.85 -1.42
CA TYR A 145 -12.12 2.83 -2.34
C TYR A 145 -12.61 1.57 -1.59
N SER A 146 -11.82 1.09 -0.62
CA SER A 146 -12.18 -0.07 0.19
C SER A 146 -13.45 0.16 1.00
N ASP A 147 -13.65 1.39 1.51
CA ASP A 147 -14.87 1.76 2.24
C ASP A 147 -16.09 1.78 1.31
N ALA A 148 -15.98 2.37 0.13
CA ALA A 148 -17.04 2.38 -0.87
C ALA A 148 -17.40 0.96 -1.33
N LEU A 149 -16.38 0.16 -1.69
CA LEU A 149 -16.58 -1.21 -2.13
C LEU A 149 -17.29 -2.06 -1.08
N ARG A 150 -16.95 -1.89 0.19
CA ARG A 150 -17.59 -2.59 1.32
C ARG A 150 -19.07 -2.25 1.43
N LEU A 151 -19.42 -0.98 1.28
CA LEU A 151 -20.80 -0.52 1.32
C LEU A 151 -21.62 -1.02 0.11
N GLU A 152 -21.03 -0.99 -1.07
CA GLU A 152 -21.70 -1.45 -2.30
C GLU A 152 -21.90 -2.97 -2.34
N LEU A 153 -21.00 -3.74 -1.73
CA LEU A 153 -21.10 -5.20 -1.68
C LEU A 153 -22.01 -5.73 -0.57
N ASP A 154 -22.29 -4.92 0.44
CA ASP A 154 -23.23 -5.20 1.56
C ASP A 154 -23.13 -6.63 2.13
N GLY A 155 -21.90 -7.08 2.36
CA GLY A 155 -21.59 -8.41 2.89
C GLY A 155 -21.62 -9.57 1.89
N ALA A 156 -21.95 -9.33 0.61
CA ALA A 156 -21.85 -10.36 -0.42
C ALA A 156 -20.40 -10.81 -0.67
N VAL A 157 -19.46 -9.87 -0.54
CA VAL A 157 -18.00 -10.11 -0.52
C VAL A 157 -17.41 -9.26 0.60
N GLU A 158 -16.60 -9.88 1.45
CA GLU A 158 -15.95 -9.17 2.56
C GLU A 158 -14.78 -8.30 2.08
N VAL A 159 -14.59 -7.12 2.66
CA VAL A 159 -13.49 -6.22 2.30
C VAL A 159 -12.68 -5.84 3.54
N THR A 160 -11.40 -6.20 3.55
CA THR A 160 -10.44 -5.87 4.60
C THR A 160 -9.37 -4.91 4.06
N THR A 161 -9.10 -3.83 4.78
CA THR A 161 -7.97 -2.94 4.50
C THR A 161 -6.85 -3.22 5.49
N VAL A 162 -5.66 -3.52 5.00
CA VAL A 162 -4.47 -3.79 5.83
C VAL A 162 -3.51 -2.62 5.76
N TYR A 163 -2.97 -2.20 6.90
CA TYR A 163 -2.08 -1.05 7.04
C TYR A 163 -0.70 -1.49 7.54
N PRO A 164 0.22 -1.89 6.66
CA PRO A 164 1.60 -2.15 7.02
C PRO A 164 2.31 -0.88 7.53
N GLY A 165 3.24 -1.08 8.47
CA GLY A 165 4.21 -0.08 8.86
C GLY A 165 5.33 0.07 7.82
N TYR A 166 6.47 0.64 8.23
CA TYR A 166 7.65 0.69 7.38
C TYR A 166 8.33 -0.68 7.34
N ILE A 167 8.39 -1.27 6.14
CA ILE A 167 9.05 -2.55 5.89
C ILE A 167 10.11 -2.31 4.82
N ARG A 168 11.36 -2.62 5.12
CA ARG A 168 12.45 -2.51 4.15
C ARG A 168 12.23 -3.52 3.02
N THR A 169 11.81 -3.03 1.87
CA THR A 169 11.52 -3.79 0.65
C THR A 169 11.95 -2.96 -0.56
N PRO A 170 12.11 -3.54 -1.74
CA PRO A 170 12.50 -2.82 -2.96
C PRO A 170 11.61 -1.60 -3.31
N ILE A 171 10.41 -1.52 -2.78
CA ILE A 171 9.53 -0.34 -2.96
C ILE A 171 10.18 0.98 -2.49
N HIS A 172 11.19 0.91 -1.61
CA HIS A 172 11.89 2.07 -1.06
C HIS A 172 13.21 2.38 -1.78
N ASP A 173 13.66 1.51 -2.68
CA ASP A 173 14.98 1.66 -3.34
C ASP A 173 15.03 2.94 -4.17
N ALA A 174 14.00 3.22 -4.96
CA ALA A 174 13.91 4.44 -5.76
C ALA A 174 13.95 5.75 -4.93
N ALA A 175 13.39 5.74 -3.71
CA ALA A 175 13.50 6.88 -2.80
C ALA A 175 14.92 6.99 -2.22
N SER A 176 15.52 5.86 -1.86
CA SER A 176 16.89 5.81 -1.33
C SER A 176 17.92 6.23 -2.37
N GLU A 177 17.78 5.81 -3.62
CA GLU A 177 18.62 6.22 -4.75
C GLU A 177 18.54 7.74 -5.01
N LYS A 178 17.39 8.35 -4.78
CA LYS A 178 17.20 9.81 -4.84
C LYS A 178 17.58 10.53 -3.53
N GLY A 179 18.26 9.87 -2.59
CA GLY A 179 18.74 10.43 -1.34
C GLY A 179 17.63 10.76 -0.33
N ILE A 180 16.46 10.13 -0.43
CA ILE A 180 15.33 10.38 0.47
C ILE A 180 15.17 9.19 1.41
N ALA A 181 15.55 9.38 2.68
CA ALA A 181 15.30 8.41 3.74
C ALA A 181 13.89 8.61 4.32
N LEU A 182 13.06 7.57 4.26
CA LEU A 182 11.71 7.55 4.82
C LEU A 182 11.65 6.87 6.19
N ASP A 183 12.82 6.48 6.72
CA ASP A 183 12.97 5.82 8.01
C ASP A 183 12.39 6.67 9.15
N GLY A 184 11.72 6.02 10.10
CA GLY A 184 11.20 6.70 11.29
C GLY A 184 9.91 7.50 11.11
N MET A 185 9.34 7.61 9.89
CA MET A 185 8.06 8.30 9.66
C MET A 185 6.87 7.46 10.13
N VAL A 186 6.96 6.16 9.99
CA VAL A 186 6.00 5.18 10.54
C VAL A 186 6.76 4.09 11.30
N PRO A 187 6.11 3.34 12.22
CA PRO A 187 6.78 2.27 12.94
C PRO A 187 7.40 1.23 12.01
N ALA A 188 8.65 0.87 12.27
CA ALA A 188 9.34 -0.19 11.55
C ALA A 188 8.72 -1.56 11.86
N GLU A 189 8.68 -2.42 10.87
CA GLU A 189 8.06 -3.73 10.94
C GLU A 189 8.86 -4.77 10.15
N SER A 190 8.78 -6.04 10.58
CA SER A 190 9.38 -7.14 9.83
C SER A 190 8.48 -7.61 8.70
N LEU A 191 9.08 -8.03 7.60
CA LEU A 191 8.37 -8.64 6.47
C LEU A 191 7.50 -9.83 6.92
N ARG A 192 8.01 -10.63 7.84
CA ARG A 192 7.29 -11.78 8.42
C ARG A 192 6.02 -11.36 9.17
N SER A 193 6.06 -10.26 9.93
CA SER A 193 4.89 -9.74 10.65
C SER A 193 3.81 -9.26 9.70
N ALA A 194 4.20 -8.55 8.64
CA ALA A 194 3.27 -8.09 7.61
C ALA A 194 2.63 -9.27 6.88
N ALA A 195 3.42 -10.24 6.41
CA ALA A 195 2.92 -11.44 5.76
C ALA A 195 1.94 -12.21 6.67
N ALA A 196 2.29 -12.42 7.95
CA ALA A 196 1.40 -13.07 8.91
C ALA A 196 0.08 -12.32 9.09
N SER A 197 0.08 -11.00 9.00
CA SER A 197 -1.13 -10.19 9.09
C SER A 197 -2.01 -10.33 7.84
N LEU A 198 -1.40 -10.41 6.65
CA LEU A 198 -2.13 -10.69 5.41
C LEU A 198 -2.71 -12.10 5.39
N VAL A 199 -1.96 -13.09 5.88
CA VAL A 199 -2.48 -14.46 6.08
C VAL A 199 -3.71 -14.47 6.99
N ARG A 200 -3.68 -13.73 8.11
CA ARG A 200 -4.84 -13.58 8.99
C ARG A 200 -6.02 -12.91 8.28
N ALA A 201 -5.77 -11.85 7.51
CA ALA A 201 -6.81 -11.17 6.73
C ALA A 201 -7.45 -12.11 5.69
N ALA A 202 -6.64 -13.00 5.10
CA ALA A 202 -7.07 -13.96 4.09
C ALA A 202 -7.85 -15.14 4.67
N LEU A 203 -7.40 -15.71 5.79
CA LEU A 203 -7.87 -17.03 6.27
C LEU A 203 -8.72 -16.97 7.55
N GLU A 204 -8.62 -15.90 8.35
CA GLU A 204 -9.36 -15.78 9.61
C GLU A 204 -10.65 -14.95 9.44
N ARG A 205 -11.34 -14.70 10.57
CA ARG A 205 -12.55 -13.87 10.59
C ARG A 205 -12.29 -12.50 9.96
N PRO A 206 -13.12 -12.05 9.01
CA PRO A 206 -12.96 -10.75 8.36
C PRO A 206 -12.94 -9.60 9.37
N ARG A 207 -12.08 -8.62 9.10
CA ARG A 207 -12.00 -7.36 9.84
C ARG A 207 -12.04 -6.21 8.86
N ARG A 208 -12.72 -5.14 9.20
CA ARG A 208 -12.76 -3.94 8.37
C ARG A 208 -11.35 -3.38 8.13
N ASP A 209 -10.62 -3.15 9.22
CA ASP A 209 -9.29 -2.55 9.24
C ASP A 209 -8.34 -3.41 10.06
N LEU A 210 -7.14 -3.66 9.55
CA LEU A 210 -6.12 -4.45 10.20
C LEU A 210 -4.76 -3.74 10.13
N ALA A 211 -4.28 -3.23 11.26
CA ALA A 211 -2.88 -2.84 11.37
C ALA A 211 -2.01 -4.08 11.59
N THR A 212 -0.83 -4.11 10.96
CA THR A 212 0.07 -5.27 11.02
C THR A 212 0.76 -5.39 12.39
N THR A 213 0.84 -4.30 13.15
CA THR A 213 1.32 -4.31 14.54
C THR A 213 0.29 -3.74 15.50
N ARG A 214 0.28 -4.22 16.78
CA ARG A 214 -0.61 -3.69 17.83
C ARG A 214 -0.35 -2.20 18.10
N ARG A 215 0.93 -1.78 18.11
CA ARG A 215 1.33 -0.37 18.29
C ARG A 215 0.88 0.49 17.10
N GLY A 216 0.98 -0.05 15.88
CA GLY A 216 0.48 0.60 14.67
C GLY A 216 -1.02 0.86 14.74
N GLY A 217 -1.82 -0.14 15.16
CA GLY A 217 -3.26 -0.01 15.27
C GLY A 217 -3.71 1.13 16.19
N LEU A 218 -3.13 1.22 17.39
CA LEU A 218 -3.41 2.33 18.31
C LEU A 218 -2.92 3.67 17.75
N GLY A 219 -1.71 3.68 17.16
CA GLY A 219 -1.14 4.89 16.56
C GLY A 219 -2.00 5.42 15.41
N TYR A 220 -2.50 4.55 14.55
CA TYR A 220 -3.38 4.95 13.43
C TYR A 220 -4.74 5.45 13.91
N LEU A 221 -5.31 4.84 14.95
CA LEU A 221 -6.53 5.35 15.59
C LEU A 221 -6.31 6.76 16.15
N LEU A 222 -5.20 6.98 16.86
CA LEU A 222 -4.86 8.30 17.38
C LEU A 222 -4.65 9.33 16.26
N LEU A 223 -3.97 8.95 15.16
CA LEU A 223 -3.79 9.84 14.01
C LEU A 223 -5.11 10.22 13.32
N ARG A 224 -6.10 9.31 13.32
CA ARG A 224 -7.44 9.60 12.76
C ARG A 224 -8.22 10.58 13.62
N LEU A 225 -8.03 10.56 14.94
CA LEU A 225 -8.73 11.40 15.91
C LEU A 225 -7.97 12.70 16.21
N ALA A 226 -6.67 12.75 15.96
CA ALA A 226 -5.84 13.90 16.28
C ALA A 226 -6.18 15.13 15.42
N PRO A 227 -6.16 16.33 16.00
CA PRO A 227 -6.27 17.57 15.23
C PRO A 227 -5.19 17.63 14.14
N ARG A 228 -5.57 17.99 12.92
CA ARG A 228 -4.63 18.04 11.77
C ARG A 228 -3.40 18.88 12.05
N ARG A 229 -3.55 20.02 12.74
CA ARG A 229 -2.41 20.88 13.13
C ARG A 229 -1.36 20.15 13.97
N LEU A 230 -1.80 19.21 14.84
CA LEU A 230 -0.88 18.40 15.64
C LEU A 230 -0.13 17.38 14.78
N VAL A 231 -0.85 16.73 13.85
CA VAL A 231 -0.24 15.78 12.89
C VAL A 231 0.78 16.50 12.01
N ASP A 232 0.43 17.67 11.47
CA ASP A 232 1.31 18.48 10.64
C ASP A 232 2.56 18.92 11.42
N TRP A 233 2.39 19.32 12.69
CA TRP A 233 3.50 19.67 13.57
C TRP A 233 4.44 18.48 13.83
N LEU A 234 3.89 17.30 14.08
CA LEU A 234 4.67 16.06 14.27
C LEU A 234 5.48 15.70 13.02
N VAL A 235 4.85 15.72 11.85
CA VAL A 235 5.52 15.46 10.56
C VAL A 235 6.62 16.48 10.33
N ARG A 236 6.31 17.78 10.45
CA ARG A 236 7.28 18.88 10.28
C ARG A 236 8.46 18.75 11.25
N SER A 237 8.21 18.40 12.51
CA SER A 237 9.26 18.23 13.52
C SER A 237 10.20 17.09 13.18
N ARG A 238 9.67 15.98 12.66
CA ARG A 238 10.48 14.84 12.18
C ARG A 238 11.30 15.20 10.95
N MET A 239 10.67 15.85 9.96
CA MET A 239 11.37 16.31 8.76
C MET A 239 12.48 17.32 9.07
N ARG A 240 12.28 18.25 10.02
CA ARG A 240 13.33 19.15 10.50
C ARG A 240 14.52 18.40 11.11
N ARG A 241 14.25 17.38 11.92
CA ARG A 241 15.33 16.54 12.49
C ARG A 241 16.07 15.76 11.41
N ALA A 242 15.38 15.21 10.41
CA ALA A 242 16.00 14.55 9.27
C ALA A 242 16.89 15.53 8.48
N ALA A 243 16.38 16.73 8.17
CA ALA A 243 17.14 17.78 7.50
C ALA A 243 18.37 18.23 8.31
N SER A 244 18.25 18.37 9.64
CA SER A 244 19.37 18.78 10.50
C SER A 244 20.45 17.70 10.66
N ARG A 245 20.14 16.44 10.33
CA ARG A 245 21.10 15.32 10.29
C ARG A 245 21.72 15.11 8.91
N GLY A 246 21.39 15.95 7.93
CA GLY A 246 21.86 15.77 6.55
C GLY A 246 21.16 14.65 5.76
N GLU A 247 20.11 14.05 6.30
CA GLU A 247 19.41 12.93 5.64
C GLU A 247 18.71 13.32 4.32
N LEU A 248 18.60 14.63 4.04
CA LEU A 248 18.01 15.18 2.82
C LEU A 248 19.06 15.89 1.92
N ASP A 249 20.35 15.81 2.24
CA ASP A 249 21.39 16.59 1.52
C ASP A 249 21.66 16.04 0.11
N GLY A 250 21.49 14.74 -0.09
CA GLY A 250 21.66 14.08 -1.39
C GLY A 250 20.46 14.20 -2.35
N ALA A 251 19.35 14.78 -1.89
CA ALA A 251 18.11 14.82 -2.67
C ALA A 251 17.91 16.22 -3.28
N GLU A 252 18.14 16.37 -4.58
CA GLU A 252 17.93 17.64 -5.30
C GLU A 252 16.47 18.12 -5.15
N MET A 253 15.51 17.23 -5.29
CA MET A 253 14.08 17.46 -5.10
C MET A 253 13.74 17.99 -3.69
N ALA A 254 14.57 17.72 -2.68
CA ALA A 254 14.38 18.16 -1.30
C ALA A 254 15.01 19.54 -1.01
N ALA A 255 15.73 20.14 -1.92
CA ALA A 255 16.51 21.34 -1.66
C ALA A 255 15.68 22.53 -1.14
N GLU A 256 14.56 22.83 -1.77
CA GLU A 256 13.64 23.88 -1.33
C GLU A 256 12.98 23.54 0.01
N LEU A 257 12.52 22.30 0.17
CA LEU A 257 11.95 21.82 1.41
C LEU A 257 12.95 21.92 2.57
N ARG A 258 14.20 21.47 2.36
CA ARG A 258 15.30 21.57 3.34
C ARG A 258 15.53 23.01 3.76
N THR A 259 15.65 23.93 2.80
CA THR A 259 15.82 25.35 3.06
C THR A 259 14.66 25.91 3.90
N SER A 260 13.43 25.56 3.56
CA SER A 260 12.23 25.98 4.31
C SER A 260 12.18 25.38 5.72
N LEU A 261 12.62 24.12 5.90
CA LEU A 261 12.61 23.45 7.20
C LEU A 261 13.67 24.01 8.16
N LEU A 262 14.84 24.39 7.64
CA LEU A 262 15.97 24.90 8.41
C LEU A 262 15.93 26.44 8.59
N ALA A 263 15.09 27.14 7.84
CA ALA A 263 14.93 28.58 8.02
C ALA A 263 14.51 28.91 9.47
N PRO A 264 15.13 29.92 10.12
CA PRO A 264 14.68 30.41 11.42
C PRO A 264 13.22 30.81 11.32
N GLY A 265 12.40 30.31 12.27
CA GLY A 265 10.94 30.41 12.22
C GLY A 265 10.49 31.84 11.90
N ARG A 266 9.82 32.03 10.76
CA ARG A 266 9.04 33.23 10.54
C ARG A 266 7.99 33.26 11.65
N ALA A 267 8.12 34.24 12.56
CA ALA A 267 7.07 34.57 13.50
C ALA A 267 5.77 34.72 12.67
N ARG A 268 4.81 33.86 12.89
CA ARG A 268 3.49 34.06 12.28
C ARG A 268 2.95 35.34 12.89
N SER A 269 2.87 36.39 12.09
CA SER A 269 2.01 37.54 12.41
C SER A 269 0.61 36.94 12.59
N ALA A 270 0.11 37.05 13.80
CA ALA A 270 -1.28 36.75 14.11
C ALA A 270 -2.14 37.77 13.33
N SER A 271 -2.86 37.28 12.35
CA SER A 271 -4.02 37.95 11.75
C SER A 271 -5.19 36.99 11.75
#